data_d099244921f1f7a826069f09a0b67068
#
_entry.id   d099244921f1f7a826069f09a0b67068
#
_cell.length_a   1.000
_cell.length_b   1.000
_cell.length_c   1.000
_cell.angle_alpha   90.00
_cell.angle_beta   90.00
_cell.angle_gamma   90.00
#
_symmetry.space_group_name_H-M   'P 1'
#
loop_
_entity.id
_entity.type
_entity.pdbx_description
1 polymer ?
#
loop_
_entity_poly.entity_id
_entity_poly.type
_entity_poly.pdbx_seq_one_letter_code
_entity_poly.pdbx_strand_id
1 'polypeptide(L)'
;ITWEDIDNKTPFRENKALQKQILKLMKKYPYMAHNAAFEDSWFKLHLEGYAEARREGKIVIIDSREICRRLDGEVKTLPRESSPAALENWARRRGTLGTGEVEQHLGLDDTDLMLRTVQAEFNEKNLFAK
;
A
#
# COMPACT_ATOMS: atom_id res chain seq x y z
N ILE A 1 16.56 3.37 -0.98
CA ILE A 1 16.19 4.74 -1.41
C ILE A 1 16.05 5.61 -0.16
N THR A 2 16.83 6.65 -0.11
CA THR A 2 16.74 7.65 0.95
C THR A 2 16.02 8.89 0.42
N TRP A 3 15.66 9.82 1.31
CA TRP A 3 15.09 11.10 0.88
C TRP A 3 16.04 11.90 0.01
N GLU A 4 17.34 11.70 0.19
CA GLU A 4 18.35 12.38 -0.62
C GLU A 4 18.36 11.89 -2.07
N ASP A 5 17.94 10.64 -2.29
CA ASP A 5 17.83 10.06 -3.62
C ASP A 5 16.61 10.57 -4.38
N ILE A 6 15.67 11.20 -3.67
CA ILE A 6 14.46 11.73 -4.27
C ILE A 6 14.68 13.20 -4.60
N ASP A 7 14.88 13.49 -5.88
CA ASP A 7 15.03 14.85 -6.37
C ASP A 7 13.66 15.47 -6.58
N ASN A 8 13.28 16.40 -5.70
CA ASN A 8 12.00 17.07 -5.78
C ASN A 8 11.89 18.06 -6.95
N LYS A 9 13.02 18.39 -7.58
CA LYS A 9 13.06 19.32 -8.73
C LYS A 9 12.86 18.63 -10.05
N THR A 10 13.12 17.31 -10.12
CA THR A 10 12.99 16.55 -11.36
C THR A 10 11.68 15.75 -11.30
N PRO A 11 10.76 15.97 -12.25
CA PRO A 11 9.54 15.17 -12.31
C PRO A 11 9.85 13.68 -12.41
N PHE A 12 9.02 12.86 -11.80
CA PHE A 12 9.21 11.40 -11.78
C PHE A 12 9.44 10.83 -13.19
N ARG A 13 8.67 11.29 -14.18
CA ARG A 13 8.79 10.80 -15.56
C ARG A 13 10.16 11.06 -16.17
N GLU A 14 10.86 12.08 -15.71
CA GLU A 14 12.18 12.46 -16.24
C GLU A 14 13.32 11.89 -15.41
N ASN A 15 13.03 11.41 -14.20
CA ASN A 15 14.06 10.88 -13.31
C ASN A 15 14.28 9.40 -13.57
N LYS A 16 15.05 9.09 -14.61
CA LYS A 16 15.29 7.71 -15.02
C LYS A 16 16.08 6.90 -14.01
N ALA A 17 17.00 7.54 -13.28
CA ALA A 17 17.76 6.86 -12.24
C ALA A 17 16.85 6.39 -11.11
N LEU A 18 15.93 7.24 -10.64
CA LEU A 18 14.97 6.87 -9.60
C LEU A 18 14.04 5.76 -10.08
N GLN A 19 13.56 5.84 -11.32
CA GLN A 19 12.70 4.80 -11.90
C GLN A 19 13.38 3.44 -11.92
N LYS A 20 14.65 3.39 -12.31
CA LYS A 20 15.41 2.14 -12.32
C LYS A 20 15.56 1.54 -10.94
N GLN A 21 15.83 2.37 -9.94
CA GLN A 21 15.95 1.92 -8.56
C GLN A 21 14.63 1.36 -8.03
N ILE A 22 13.53 2.05 -8.28
CA ILE A 22 12.20 1.61 -7.84
C ILE A 22 11.84 0.29 -8.51
N LEU A 23 12.04 0.17 -9.82
CA LEU A 23 11.72 -1.05 -10.55
C LEU A 23 12.55 -2.23 -10.04
N LYS A 24 13.82 -2.01 -9.76
CA LYS A 24 14.71 -3.04 -9.22
C LYS A 24 14.21 -3.54 -7.87
N LEU A 25 13.78 -2.63 -6.99
CA LEU A 25 13.22 -3.00 -5.69
C LEU A 25 11.92 -3.78 -5.83
N MET A 26 11.06 -3.38 -6.76
CA MET A 26 9.79 -4.07 -7.01
C MET A 26 9.98 -5.47 -7.55
N LYS A 27 11.04 -5.71 -8.33
CA LYS A 27 11.37 -7.05 -8.82
C LYS A 27 11.95 -7.94 -7.73
N LYS A 28 12.62 -7.34 -6.74
CA LYS A 28 13.27 -8.06 -5.67
C LYS A 28 12.32 -8.38 -4.51
N TYR A 29 11.42 -7.46 -4.20
CA TYR A 29 10.49 -7.59 -3.08
C TYR A 29 9.05 -7.35 -3.53
N PRO A 30 8.08 -8.09 -2.97
CA PRO A 30 6.67 -7.73 -3.18
C PRO A 30 6.42 -6.32 -2.62
N TYR A 31 5.49 -5.58 -3.23
CA TYR A 31 5.07 -4.33 -2.63
C TYR A 31 3.59 -4.38 -2.24
N MET A 32 3.26 -3.59 -1.23
CA MET A 32 1.92 -3.54 -0.68
C MET A 32 1.36 -2.13 -0.82
N ALA A 33 0.10 -2.03 -1.21
CA ALA A 33 -0.61 -0.77 -1.27
C ALA A 33 -2.07 -0.99 -0.89
N HIS A 34 -2.68 0.02 -0.29
CA HIS A 34 -4.12 -0.04 0.00
C HIS A 34 -4.88 0.44 -1.23
N ASN A 35 -5.63 -0.43 -1.85
CA ASN A 35 -6.23 -0.25 -3.17
C ASN A 35 -5.15 -0.22 -4.27
N ALA A 36 -4.41 -1.32 -4.36
CA ALA A 36 -3.23 -1.42 -5.23
C ALA A 36 -3.53 -1.26 -6.71
N ALA A 37 -4.79 -1.40 -7.14
CA ALA A 37 -5.16 -1.19 -8.53
C ALA A 37 -4.84 0.22 -9.01
N PHE A 38 -4.94 1.22 -8.14
CA PHE A 38 -4.59 2.59 -8.47
C PHE A 38 -3.08 2.72 -8.73
N GLU A 39 -2.25 2.21 -7.83
CA GLU A 39 -0.80 2.27 -7.96
C GLU A 39 -0.32 1.46 -9.16
N ASP A 40 -0.90 0.28 -9.38
CA ASP A 40 -0.57 -0.56 -10.53
C ASP A 40 -0.81 0.18 -11.84
N SER A 41 -1.96 0.82 -11.97
CA SER A 41 -2.31 1.61 -13.16
C SER A 41 -1.35 2.79 -13.34
N TRP A 42 -1.05 3.49 -12.24
CA TRP A 42 -0.15 4.63 -12.28
C TRP A 42 1.26 4.23 -12.71
N PHE A 43 1.80 3.14 -12.18
CA PHE A 43 3.12 2.65 -12.54
C PHE A 43 3.18 2.15 -13.99
N LYS A 44 2.10 1.56 -14.50
CA LYS A 44 2.04 1.16 -15.91
C LYS A 44 2.18 2.35 -16.85
N LEU A 45 1.66 3.50 -16.44
CA LEU A 45 1.74 4.72 -17.24
C LEU A 45 3.05 5.46 -17.09
N HIS A 46 3.67 5.43 -15.92
CA HIS A 46 4.76 6.35 -15.59
C HIS A 46 6.09 5.68 -15.28
N LEU A 47 6.13 4.41 -14.93
CA LEU A 47 7.37 3.72 -14.61
C LEU A 47 7.79 2.85 -15.79
N GLU A 48 8.85 3.27 -16.46
CA GLU A 48 9.36 2.55 -17.62
C GLU A 48 9.79 1.13 -17.26
N GLY A 49 9.33 0.15 -18.03
CA GLY A 49 9.62 -1.27 -17.80
C GLY A 49 8.67 -1.97 -16.85
N TYR A 50 7.82 -1.23 -16.13
CA TYR A 50 6.91 -1.81 -15.15
C TYR A 50 5.86 -2.71 -15.80
N ALA A 51 5.21 -2.25 -16.86
CA ALA A 51 4.14 -3.01 -17.51
C ALA A 51 4.65 -4.37 -18.01
N GLU A 52 5.86 -4.40 -18.59
CA GLU A 52 6.47 -5.65 -19.05
C GLU A 52 6.79 -6.59 -17.88
N ALA A 53 7.37 -6.06 -16.81
CA ALA A 53 7.71 -6.86 -15.64
C ALA A 53 6.45 -7.44 -14.97
N ARG A 54 5.36 -6.69 -14.93
CA ARG A 54 4.08 -7.18 -14.42
C ARG A 54 3.55 -8.33 -15.29
N ARG A 55 3.57 -8.16 -16.60
CA ARG A 55 3.11 -9.18 -17.55
C ARG A 55 3.94 -10.47 -17.44
N GLU A 56 5.25 -10.34 -17.18
CA GLU A 56 6.14 -11.47 -17.04
C GLU A 56 6.11 -12.12 -15.66
N GLY A 57 5.34 -11.57 -14.71
CA GLY A 57 5.23 -12.09 -13.36
C GLY A 57 6.41 -11.77 -12.45
N LYS A 58 7.24 -10.80 -12.82
CA LYS A 58 8.41 -10.42 -12.02
C LYS A 58 8.09 -9.48 -10.86
N ILE A 59 6.91 -8.89 -10.85
CA ILE A 59 6.45 -7.96 -9.80
C ILE A 59 5.26 -8.57 -9.09
N VAL A 60 5.33 -8.66 -7.76
CA VAL A 60 4.25 -9.16 -6.91
C VAL A 60 3.64 -7.98 -6.17
N ILE A 61 2.32 -7.84 -6.28
CA ILE A 61 1.55 -6.80 -5.61
C ILE A 61 0.69 -7.43 -4.53
N ILE A 62 0.70 -6.82 -3.34
CA ILE A 62 -0.18 -7.19 -2.24
C ILE A 62 -1.12 -6.02 -1.98
N ASP A 63 -2.43 -6.27 -2.08
CA ASP A 63 -3.43 -5.23 -1.81
C ASP A 63 -3.93 -5.38 -0.38
N SER A 64 -3.56 -4.44 0.48
CA SER A 64 -3.98 -4.47 1.89
C SER A 64 -5.49 -4.29 2.05
N ARG A 65 -6.18 -3.68 1.09
CA ARG A 65 -7.64 -3.60 1.11
C ARG A 65 -8.28 -4.98 0.99
N GLU A 66 -7.70 -5.87 0.19
CA GLU A 66 -8.15 -7.25 0.10
C GLU A 66 -7.89 -8.03 1.39
N ILE A 67 -6.77 -7.75 2.06
CA ILE A 67 -6.50 -8.32 3.38
C ILE A 67 -7.60 -7.90 4.35
N CYS A 68 -7.94 -6.62 4.36
CA CYS A 68 -9.04 -6.10 5.19
C CYS A 68 -10.35 -6.82 4.90
N ARG A 69 -10.72 -6.95 3.63
CA ARG A 69 -11.96 -7.59 3.22
C ARG A 69 -12.04 -9.07 3.59
N ARG A 70 -10.90 -9.75 3.56
CA ARG A 70 -10.86 -11.18 3.87
C ARG A 70 -10.79 -11.49 5.35
N LEU A 71 -10.08 -10.67 6.11
CA LEU A 71 -9.82 -10.95 7.52
C LEU A 71 -10.75 -10.19 8.47
N ASP A 72 -11.17 -8.98 8.11
CA ASP A 72 -12.03 -8.17 8.96
C ASP A 72 -13.49 -8.45 8.66
N GLY A 73 -14.12 -9.28 9.52
CA GLY A 73 -15.53 -9.65 9.34
C GLY A 73 -16.49 -8.48 9.45
N GLU A 74 -16.10 -7.39 10.11
CA GLU A 74 -16.96 -6.21 10.24
C GLU A 74 -17.23 -5.50 8.92
N VAL A 75 -16.33 -5.63 7.94
CA VAL A 75 -16.49 -5.02 6.62
C VAL A 75 -17.81 -5.47 5.98
N LYS A 76 -18.18 -6.72 6.15
CA LYS A 76 -19.41 -7.27 5.56
C LYS A 76 -20.67 -6.82 6.28
N THR A 77 -20.56 -6.39 7.52
CA THR A 77 -21.70 -6.00 8.36
C THR A 77 -21.94 -4.49 8.36
N LEU A 78 -20.95 -3.69 7.94
CA LEU A 78 -21.06 -2.25 7.93
C LEU A 78 -21.63 -1.73 6.61
N PRO A 79 -22.31 -0.56 6.64
CA PRO A 79 -22.85 0.00 5.40
C PRO A 79 -21.77 0.27 4.37
N ARG A 80 -22.05 -0.09 3.13
CA ARG A 80 -21.12 0.08 2.02
C ARG A 80 -20.73 1.55 1.81
N GLU A 81 -21.68 2.45 2.05
CA GLU A 81 -21.50 3.88 1.89
C GLU A 81 -20.51 4.46 2.91
N SER A 82 -20.28 3.78 4.02
CA SER A 82 -19.32 4.22 5.03
C SER A 82 -17.88 3.84 4.67
N SER A 83 -17.65 3.17 3.55
CA SER A 83 -16.32 2.74 3.10
C SER A 83 -15.56 1.94 4.18
N PRO A 84 -16.13 0.82 4.66
CA PRO A 84 -15.53 0.10 5.80
C PRO A 84 -14.15 -0.47 5.49
N ALA A 85 -13.81 -0.72 4.23
CA ALA A 85 -12.49 -1.20 3.84
C ALA A 85 -11.47 -0.09 3.59
N ALA A 86 -11.85 1.18 3.74
CA ALA A 86 -10.90 2.28 3.65
C ALA A 86 -9.87 2.20 4.77
N LEU A 87 -8.62 2.54 4.48
CA LEU A 87 -7.54 2.40 5.46
C LEU A 87 -7.84 3.13 6.77
N GLU A 88 -8.32 4.36 6.69
CA GLU A 88 -8.64 5.16 7.86
C GLU A 88 -9.65 4.45 8.78
N ASN A 89 -10.72 3.91 8.22
CA ASN A 89 -11.76 3.25 8.99
C ASN A 89 -11.27 1.91 9.56
N TRP A 90 -10.54 1.15 8.77
CA TRP A 90 -9.94 -0.10 9.23
C TRP A 90 -8.94 0.14 10.35
N ALA A 91 -8.07 1.17 10.19
CA ALA A 91 -7.10 1.53 11.21
C ALA A 91 -7.77 1.92 12.53
N ARG A 92 -8.91 2.63 12.48
CA ARG A 92 -9.67 2.96 13.70
C ARG A 92 -10.21 1.70 14.37
N ARG A 93 -10.75 0.77 13.61
CA ARG A 93 -11.25 -0.50 14.17
C ARG A 93 -10.15 -1.33 14.80
N ARG A 94 -8.96 -1.33 14.21
CA ARG A 94 -7.80 -2.08 14.74
C ARG A 94 -7.03 -1.32 15.82
N GLY A 95 -7.36 -0.05 16.07
CA GLY A 95 -6.72 0.74 17.12
C GLY A 95 -5.39 1.36 16.72
N THR A 96 -5.02 1.32 15.45
CA THR A 96 -3.77 1.93 14.96
C THR A 96 -3.94 3.40 14.62
N LEU A 97 -5.18 3.87 14.52
CA LEU A 97 -5.51 5.28 14.35
C LEU A 97 -6.52 5.67 15.42
N GLY A 98 -6.25 6.75 16.16
CA GLY A 98 -7.14 7.21 17.22
C GLY A 98 -8.44 7.80 16.70
N THR A 99 -9.45 7.88 17.57
CA THR A 99 -10.79 8.34 17.19
C THR A 99 -10.80 9.76 16.61
N GLY A 100 -9.95 10.65 17.12
CA GLY A 100 -9.86 12.02 16.64
C GLY A 100 -8.82 12.23 15.54
N GLU A 101 -8.09 11.19 15.18
CA GLU A 101 -7.05 11.28 14.17
C GLU A 101 -7.61 10.97 12.79
N VAL A 102 -6.97 11.53 11.76
CA VAL A 102 -7.34 11.28 10.36
C VAL A 102 -6.11 10.80 9.60
N GLU A 103 -6.35 10.07 8.52
CA GLU A 103 -5.28 9.70 7.59
C GLU A 103 -4.74 10.97 6.94
N GLN A 104 -3.42 11.13 6.96
CA GLN A 104 -2.81 12.38 6.54
C GLN A 104 -2.51 12.47 5.05
N HIS A 105 -2.55 11.35 4.35
CA HIS A 105 -2.24 11.25 2.92
C HIS A 105 -0.83 11.79 2.59
N LEU A 106 0.12 11.57 3.49
CA LEU A 106 1.49 12.07 3.39
C LEU A 106 2.49 10.96 3.02
N GLY A 107 2.09 10.02 2.19
CA GLY A 107 3.01 9.00 1.67
C GLY A 107 3.56 8.06 2.73
N LEU A 108 4.69 8.39 3.34
CA LEU A 108 5.34 7.52 4.33
C LEU A 108 4.49 7.28 5.58
N ASP A 109 3.78 8.29 6.04
CA ASP A 109 2.91 8.16 7.20
C ASP A 109 1.76 7.20 6.92
N ASP A 110 1.19 7.28 5.73
CA ASP A 110 0.10 6.39 5.32
C ASP A 110 0.61 4.96 5.12
N THR A 111 1.83 4.80 4.60
CA THR A 111 2.46 3.50 4.44
C THR A 111 2.71 2.86 5.81
N ASP A 112 3.23 3.62 6.76
CA ASP A 112 3.44 3.15 8.13
C ASP A 112 2.12 2.75 8.77
N LEU A 113 1.09 3.58 8.64
CA LEU A 113 -0.24 3.26 9.14
C LEU A 113 -0.78 1.96 8.54
N MET A 114 -0.64 1.77 7.24
CA MET A 114 -1.07 0.56 6.54
C MET A 114 -0.37 -0.67 7.11
N LEU A 115 0.94 -0.63 7.26
CA LEU A 115 1.71 -1.76 7.77
C LEU A 115 1.34 -2.09 9.21
N ARG A 116 1.19 -1.08 10.06
CA ARG A 116 0.78 -1.29 11.46
C ARG A 116 -0.63 -1.89 11.55
N THR A 117 -1.52 -1.45 10.67
CA THR A 117 -2.89 -1.94 10.65
C THR A 117 -2.95 -3.39 10.18
N VAL A 118 -2.18 -3.75 9.16
CA VAL A 118 -2.07 -5.15 8.70
C VAL A 118 -1.51 -6.03 9.83
N GLN A 119 -0.48 -5.57 10.52
CA GLN A 119 0.08 -6.31 11.65
C GLN A 119 -0.93 -6.50 12.76
N ALA A 120 -1.70 -5.46 13.09
CA ALA A 120 -2.74 -5.53 14.10
C ALA A 120 -3.83 -6.55 13.73
N GLU A 121 -4.23 -6.59 12.46
CA GLU A 121 -5.21 -7.56 11.97
C GLU A 121 -4.68 -8.98 12.07
N PHE A 122 -3.43 -9.22 11.68
CA PHE A 122 -2.80 -10.53 11.78
C PHE A 122 -2.68 -10.98 13.24
N ASN A 123 -2.33 -10.08 14.15
CA ASN A 123 -2.26 -10.39 15.58
C ASN A 123 -3.62 -10.76 16.13
N GLU A 124 -4.66 -10.04 15.76
CA GLU A 124 -6.02 -10.31 16.23
C GLU A 124 -6.54 -11.67 15.75
N LYS A 125 -6.13 -12.10 14.56
CA LYS A 125 -6.52 -13.39 14.00
C LYS A 125 -5.53 -14.52 14.31
N ASN A 126 -4.48 -14.25 15.09
CA ASN A 126 -3.42 -15.22 15.44
C ASN A 126 -2.75 -15.84 14.21
N LEU A 127 -2.48 -15.02 13.20
CA LEU A 127 -1.90 -15.51 11.95
C LEU A 127 -0.38 -15.54 11.95
N PHE A 128 0.28 -14.90 12.91
CA PHE A 128 1.72 -15.00 13.02
C PHE A 128 2.10 -16.34 13.66
N ALA A 129 3.03 -17.03 13.03
CA ALA A 129 3.54 -18.28 13.56
C ALA A 129 4.30 -18.03 14.87
N LYS A 130 4.14 -18.95 15.80
CA LYS A 130 4.83 -18.91 17.08
C LYS A 130 5.86 -20.01 17.16
#